data_5b70072a49f6066187264b503a230800
#
_entry.id   5b70072a49f6066187264b503a230800
#
_cell.length_a   1.000
_cell.length_b   1.000
_cell.length_c   1.000
_cell.angle_alpha   90.00
_cell.angle_beta   90.00
_cell.angle_gamma   90.00
#
_symmetry.space_group_name_H-M   'P 1'
#
loop_
_entity.id
_entity.type
_entity.pdbx_description
1 polymer ?
#
loop_
_entity_poly.entity_id
_entity_poly.type
_entity_poly.pdbx_seq_one_letter_code
_entity_poly.pdbx_strand_id
1 'polypeptide(L)'
;KVLVSEGDFVKANQPVVLMSLPELEAKLQQVQAQERAAQAKQSLVDEGARPQEKQAARAQWERAQAAAALALKTYNRISALYKDGLVSKQKYDEVQTQWIAAKQQADAAKQMYDIAEIGARKQEKSAAFDLAEEAKAGVKQVESLTVDKTLNAPLDAQVDKVILVEGEIAAAGFPVVTLV
;
A
#
# COMPACT_ATOMS: atom_id res chain seq x y z
N LYS A 1 7.86 31.67 -20.30
CA LYS A 1 6.94 32.60 -20.98
C LYS A 1 6.80 33.85 -20.13
N VAL A 2 6.98 35.05 -20.70
CA VAL A 2 6.72 36.31 -20.05
C VAL A 2 5.24 36.68 -20.29
N LEU A 3 4.54 37.08 -19.22
CA LEU A 3 3.09 37.33 -19.24
C LEU A 3 2.74 38.84 -19.23
N VAL A 4 3.75 39.69 -19.12
CA VAL A 4 3.60 41.13 -18.99
C VAL A 4 4.52 41.84 -19.98
N SER A 5 4.17 43.09 -20.34
CA SER A 5 4.94 43.97 -21.23
C SER A 5 5.46 45.19 -20.47
N GLU A 6 6.50 45.82 -20.99
CA GLU A 6 7.02 47.09 -20.45
C GLU A 6 5.92 48.14 -20.42
N GLY A 7 5.74 48.79 -19.29
CA GLY A 7 4.71 49.79 -19.06
C GLY A 7 3.40 49.23 -18.43
N ASP A 8 3.23 47.94 -18.38
CA ASP A 8 2.03 47.35 -17.77
C ASP A 8 1.97 47.58 -16.26
N PHE A 9 0.77 47.75 -15.70
CA PHE A 9 0.53 47.75 -14.27
C PHE A 9 0.20 46.34 -13.79
N VAL A 10 0.91 45.87 -12.75
CA VAL A 10 0.72 44.58 -12.14
C VAL A 10 0.30 44.74 -10.67
N LYS A 11 -0.58 43.88 -10.22
CA LYS A 11 -1.01 43.81 -8.81
C LYS A 11 -0.16 42.84 -8.04
N ALA A 12 -0.12 43.02 -6.73
CA ALA A 12 0.51 42.07 -5.83
C ALA A 12 -0.03 40.66 -6.06
N ASN A 13 0.87 39.66 -6.12
CA ASN A 13 0.61 38.24 -6.44
C ASN A 13 0.13 37.97 -7.89
N GLN A 14 0.13 38.96 -8.77
CA GLN A 14 -0.15 38.72 -10.19
C GLN A 14 1.03 37.97 -10.84
N PRO A 15 0.79 36.88 -11.61
CA PRO A 15 1.83 36.16 -12.32
C PRO A 15 2.45 37.03 -13.42
N VAL A 16 3.76 37.19 -13.39
CA VAL A 16 4.53 38.00 -14.37
C VAL A 16 5.37 37.15 -15.30
N VAL A 17 5.87 35.99 -14.80
CA VAL A 17 6.67 35.08 -15.61
C VAL A 17 6.31 33.63 -15.27
N LEU A 18 6.17 32.82 -16.31
CA LEU A 18 6.00 31.37 -16.20
C LEU A 18 7.27 30.68 -16.73
N MET A 19 7.99 29.99 -15.83
CA MET A 19 9.17 29.21 -16.20
C MET A 19 8.77 27.80 -16.62
N SER A 20 9.50 27.21 -17.56
CA SER A 20 9.39 25.79 -17.92
C SER A 20 10.51 25.01 -17.21
N LEU A 21 10.16 23.99 -16.48
CA LEU A 21 11.10 23.16 -15.73
C LEU A 21 10.90 21.68 -16.10
N PRO A 22 11.23 21.29 -17.36
CA PRO A 22 10.91 19.94 -17.86
C PRO A 22 11.57 18.82 -17.06
N GLU A 23 12.79 19.05 -16.55
CA GLU A 23 13.48 18.08 -15.70
C GLU A 23 12.75 17.87 -14.36
N LEU A 24 12.24 18.95 -13.77
CA LEU A 24 11.50 18.91 -12.52
C LEU A 24 10.12 18.26 -12.72
N GLU A 25 9.46 18.54 -13.85
CA GLU A 25 8.21 17.90 -14.24
C GLU A 25 8.39 16.38 -14.43
N ALA A 26 9.45 15.96 -15.11
CA ALA A 26 9.80 14.54 -15.25
C ALA A 26 10.11 13.89 -13.89
N LYS A 27 10.82 14.63 -13.01
CA LYS A 27 11.10 14.15 -11.65
C LYS A 27 9.83 14.02 -10.82
N LEU A 28 8.92 14.97 -10.92
CA LEU A 28 7.62 14.92 -10.25
C LEU A 28 6.81 13.69 -10.70
N GLN A 29 6.74 13.45 -12.01
CA GLN A 29 6.08 12.25 -12.53
C GLN A 29 6.71 10.94 -12.00
N GLN A 30 8.04 10.90 -11.90
CA GLN A 30 8.77 9.75 -11.35
C GLN A 30 8.38 9.49 -9.89
N VAL A 31 8.44 10.51 -9.01
CA VAL A 31 8.14 10.33 -7.58
C VAL A 31 6.66 10.06 -7.34
N GLN A 32 5.75 10.63 -8.14
CA GLN A 32 4.32 10.30 -8.11
C GLN A 32 4.05 8.85 -8.52
N ALA A 33 4.81 8.30 -9.49
CA ALA A 33 4.70 6.89 -9.85
C ALA A 33 5.20 5.99 -8.70
N GLN A 34 6.25 6.40 -8.00
CA GLN A 34 6.74 5.69 -6.80
C GLN A 34 5.72 5.72 -5.65
N GLU A 35 5.08 6.88 -5.41
CA GLU A 35 4.01 7.01 -4.42
C GLU A 35 2.85 6.07 -4.75
N ARG A 36 2.34 6.08 -5.99
CA ARG A 36 1.27 5.15 -6.40
C ARG A 36 1.64 3.69 -6.21
N ALA A 37 2.89 3.31 -6.50
CA ALA A 37 3.37 1.94 -6.31
C ALA A 37 3.44 1.57 -4.82
N ALA A 38 3.88 2.49 -3.95
CA ALA A 38 3.93 2.29 -2.51
C ALA A 38 2.52 2.18 -1.90
N GLN A 39 1.60 3.05 -2.31
CA GLN A 39 0.18 3.00 -1.92
C GLN A 39 -0.50 1.69 -2.36
N ALA A 40 -0.25 1.24 -3.60
CA ALA A 40 -0.78 -0.04 -4.08
C ALA A 40 -0.25 -1.22 -3.26
N LYS A 41 1.03 -1.18 -2.86
CA LYS A 41 1.63 -2.19 -1.97
C LYS A 41 1.00 -2.16 -0.57
N GLN A 42 0.78 -0.97 -0.02
CA GLN A 42 0.07 -0.82 1.26
C GLN A 42 -1.33 -1.40 1.19
N SER A 43 -2.12 -1.05 0.18
CA SER A 43 -3.48 -1.59 -0.02
C SER A 43 -3.47 -3.11 -0.13
N LEU A 44 -2.51 -3.70 -0.85
CA LEU A 44 -2.37 -5.16 -0.98
C LEU A 44 -2.11 -5.83 0.39
N VAL A 45 -1.28 -5.21 1.22
CA VAL A 45 -0.96 -5.72 2.58
C VAL A 45 -2.16 -5.54 3.51
N ASP A 46 -2.90 -4.44 3.40
CA ASP A 46 -4.08 -4.16 4.23
C ASP A 46 -5.26 -5.07 3.89
N GLU A 47 -5.50 -5.34 2.61
CA GLU A 47 -6.53 -6.28 2.13
C GLU A 47 -6.24 -7.73 2.56
N GLY A 48 -4.96 -8.10 2.63
CA GLY A 48 -4.52 -9.43 3.01
C GLY A 48 -4.91 -10.50 1.98
N ALA A 49 -5.26 -11.71 2.46
CA ALA A 49 -5.64 -12.80 1.58
C ALA A 49 -6.96 -12.51 0.84
N ARG A 50 -7.01 -12.87 -0.43
CA ARG A 50 -8.19 -12.69 -1.28
C ARG A 50 -9.40 -13.46 -0.72
N PRO A 51 -10.65 -12.98 -0.93
CA PRO A 51 -11.85 -13.69 -0.46
C PRO A 51 -11.92 -15.16 -0.87
N GLN A 52 -11.46 -15.46 -2.09
CA GLN A 52 -11.43 -16.84 -2.61
C GLN A 52 -10.41 -17.72 -1.85
N GLU A 53 -9.26 -17.15 -1.47
CA GLU A 53 -8.24 -17.86 -0.69
C GLU A 53 -8.73 -18.16 0.73
N LYS A 54 -9.40 -17.19 1.36
CA LYS A 54 -10.06 -17.37 2.67
C LYS A 54 -11.13 -18.44 2.60
N GLN A 55 -11.97 -18.41 1.55
CA GLN A 55 -13.02 -19.42 1.35
C GLN A 55 -12.44 -20.82 1.11
N ALA A 56 -11.36 -20.94 0.33
CA ALA A 56 -10.69 -22.21 0.10
C ALA A 56 -10.07 -22.79 1.39
N ALA A 57 -9.39 -21.94 2.18
CA ALA A 57 -8.82 -22.34 3.46
C ALA A 57 -9.92 -22.78 4.45
N ARG A 58 -11.06 -22.05 4.49
CA ARG A 58 -12.23 -22.42 5.29
C ARG A 58 -12.82 -23.76 4.89
N ALA A 59 -13.02 -23.99 3.60
CA ALA A 59 -13.54 -25.26 3.09
C ALA A 59 -12.62 -26.44 3.43
N GLN A 60 -11.30 -26.21 3.36
CA GLN A 60 -10.29 -27.20 3.76
C GLN A 60 -10.40 -27.54 5.25
N TRP A 61 -10.54 -26.53 6.11
CA TRP A 61 -10.74 -26.71 7.53
C TRP A 61 -12.05 -27.45 7.84
N GLU A 62 -13.18 -27.03 7.27
CA GLU A 62 -14.48 -27.69 7.44
C GLU A 62 -14.44 -29.18 7.03
N ARG A 63 -13.76 -29.49 5.93
CA ARG A 63 -13.54 -30.87 5.46
C ARG A 63 -12.73 -31.68 6.48
N ALA A 64 -11.61 -31.12 6.98
CA ALA A 64 -10.77 -31.80 7.95
C ALA A 64 -11.51 -31.98 9.29
N GLN A 65 -12.31 -30.99 9.70
CA GLN A 65 -13.14 -31.06 10.90
C GLN A 65 -14.21 -32.18 10.80
N ALA A 66 -14.85 -32.32 9.65
CA ALA A 66 -15.82 -33.41 9.43
C ALA A 66 -15.14 -34.78 9.49
N ALA A 67 -13.93 -34.91 8.93
CA ALA A 67 -13.15 -36.14 9.01
C ALA A 67 -12.77 -36.49 10.48
N ALA A 68 -12.31 -35.51 11.24
CA ALA A 68 -11.99 -35.66 12.66
C ALA A 68 -13.22 -36.05 13.50
N ALA A 69 -14.38 -35.44 13.21
CA ALA A 69 -15.64 -35.78 13.88
C ALA A 69 -16.09 -37.23 13.58
N LEU A 70 -15.92 -37.71 12.36
CA LEU A 70 -16.19 -39.08 11.98
C LEU A 70 -15.22 -40.05 12.69
N ALA A 71 -13.94 -39.75 12.70
CA ALA A 71 -12.92 -40.56 13.39
C ALA A 71 -13.19 -40.62 14.89
N LEU A 72 -13.60 -39.52 15.52
CA LEU A 72 -14.01 -39.47 16.93
C LEU A 72 -15.21 -40.37 17.22
N LYS A 73 -16.25 -40.33 16.37
CA LYS A 73 -17.43 -41.23 16.53
C LYS A 73 -17.02 -42.68 16.44
N THR A 74 -16.12 -43.03 15.52
CA THR A 74 -15.61 -44.38 15.37
C THR A 74 -14.78 -44.81 16.58
N TYR A 75 -13.88 -43.94 17.05
CA TYR A 75 -13.10 -44.15 18.26
C TYR A 75 -14.00 -44.39 19.47
N ASN A 76 -15.00 -43.56 19.72
CA ASN A 76 -15.89 -43.70 20.85
C ASN A 76 -16.65 -45.04 20.82
N ARG A 77 -17.13 -45.46 19.64
CA ARG A 77 -17.79 -46.75 19.46
C ARG A 77 -16.86 -47.93 19.74
N ILE A 78 -15.65 -47.93 19.17
CA ILE A 78 -14.68 -49.02 19.36
C ILE A 78 -14.15 -49.02 20.79
N SER A 79 -13.98 -47.86 21.41
CA SER A 79 -13.59 -47.73 22.83
C SER A 79 -14.62 -48.38 23.77
N ALA A 80 -15.90 -48.21 23.51
CA ALA A 80 -16.96 -48.88 24.26
C ALA A 80 -16.88 -50.41 24.08
N LEU A 81 -16.79 -50.89 22.84
CA LEU A 81 -16.67 -52.34 22.56
C LEU A 81 -15.39 -52.96 23.13
N TYR A 82 -14.29 -52.19 23.21
CA TYR A 82 -13.06 -52.67 23.85
C TYR A 82 -13.22 -52.85 25.35
N LYS A 83 -13.92 -51.94 26.04
CA LYS A 83 -14.23 -52.04 27.45
C LYS A 83 -15.07 -53.30 27.75
N ASP A 84 -15.97 -53.63 26.82
CA ASP A 84 -16.82 -54.83 26.92
C ASP A 84 -16.09 -56.11 26.47
N GLY A 85 -14.80 -56.05 26.11
CA GLY A 85 -14.00 -57.20 25.67
C GLY A 85 -14.32 -57.72 24.27
N LEU A 86 -15.10 -56.98 23.45
CA LEU A 86 -15.61 -57.38 22.14
C LEU A 86 -14.67 -57.13 20.97
N VAL A 87 -13.62 -56.35 21.17
CA VAL A 87 -12.60 -56.02 20.16
C VAL A 87 -11.19 -56.15 20.72
N SER A 88 -10.20 -56.42 19.85
CA SER A 88 -8.79 -56.55 20.24
C SER A 88 -8.18 -55.19 20.60
N LYS A 89 -7.14 -55.21 21.43
CA LYS A 89 -6.34 -54.01 21.74
C LYS A 89 -5.75 -53.40 20.50
N GLN A 90 -5.27 -54.21 19.56
CA GLN A 90 -4.73 -53.70 18.28
C GLN A 90 -5.77 -52.82 17.54
N LYS A 91 -7.04 -53.28 17.49
CA LYS A 91 -8.12 -52.50 16.82
C LYS A 91 -8.43 -51.22 17.56
N TYR A 92 -8.39 -51.20 18.87
CA TYR A 92 -8.55 -49.99 19.67
C TYR A 92 -7.42 -48.99 19.40
N ASP A 93 -6.14 -49.45 19.46
CA ASP A 93 -4.97 -48.61 19.25
C ASP A 93 -4.94 -48.02 17.83
N GLU A 94 -5.32 -48.78 16.81
CA GLU A 94 -5.46 -48.32 15.41
C GLU A 94 -6.43 -47.15 15.29
N VAL A 95 -7.66 -47.33 15.82
CA VAL A 95 -8.71 -46.32 15.70
C VAL A 95 -8.40 -45.09 16.56
N GLN A 96 -7.74 -45.26 17.70
CA GLN A 96 -7.24 -44.15 18.51
C GLN A 96 -6.22 -43.31 17.73
N THR A 97 -5.26 -43.96 17.07
CA THR A 97 -4.24 -43.31 16.27
C THR A 97 -4.88 -42.56 15.09
N GLN A 98 -5.86 -43.19 14.42
CA GLN A 98 -6.60 -42.56 13.32
C GLN A 98 -7.35 -41.30 13.78
N TRP A 99 -8.01 -41.34 14.94
CA TRP A 99 -8.67 -40.15 15.49
C TRP A 99 -7.67 -39.07 15.84
N ILE A 100 -6.55 -39.36 16.49
CA ILE A 100 -5.51 -38.39 16.84
C ILE A 100 -4.96 -37.72 15.56
N ALA A 101 -4.65 -38.52 14.53
CA ALA A 101 -4.15 -38.01 13.26
C ALA A 101 -5.18 -37.10 12.58
N ALA A 102 -6.45 -37.48 12.52
CA ALA A 102 -7.51 -36.67 11.93
C ALA A 102 -7.74 -35.37 12.71
N LYS A 103 -7.65 -35.39 14.04
CA LYS A 103 -7.74 -34.22 14.90
C LYS A 103 -6.59 -33.25 14.59
N GLN A 104 -5.35 -33.76 14.56
CA GLN A 104 -4.17 -32.90 14.23
C GLN A 104 -4.27 -32.28 12.83
N GLN A 105 -4.81 -33.04 11.87
CA GLN A 105 -5.07 -32.54 10.53
C GLN A 105 -6.11 -31.37 10.52
N ALA A 106 -7.18 -31.51 11.32
CA ALA A 106 -8.18 -30.46 11.47
C ALA A 106 -7.62 -29.20 12.16
N ASP A 107 -6.79 -29.40 13.20
CA ASP A 107 -6.13 -28.31 13.93
C ASP A 107 -5.14 -27.56 13.01
N ALA A 108 -4.37 -28.29 12.18
CA ALA A 108 -3.46 -27.70 11.20
C ALA A 108 -4.23 -26.90 10.12
N ALA A 109 -5.32 -27.46 9.60
CA ALA A 109 -6.16 -26.78 8.62
C ALA A 109 -6.82 -25.51 9.22
N LYS A 110 -7.21 -25.57 10.51
CA LYS A 110 -7.72 -24.40 11.22
C LYS A 110 -6.67 -23.28 11.29
N GLN A 111 -5.43 -23.60 11.64
CA GLN A 111 -4.35 -22.59 11.68
C GLN A 111 -4.13 -21.92 10.33
N MET A 112 -4.21 -22.69 9.23
CA MET A 112 -4.11 -22.11 7.88
C MET A 112 -5.27 -21.16 7.57
N TYR A 113 -6.49 -21.50 7.97
CA TYR A 113 -7.64 -20.61 7.85
C TYR A 113 -7.46 -19.36 8.72
N ASP A 114 -7.05 -19.50 9.97
CA ASP A 114 -6.82 -18.37 10.89
C ASP A 114 -5.75 -17.40 10.32
N ILE A 115 -4.67 -17.92 9.72
CA ILE A 115 -3.64 -17.09 9.04
C ILE A 115 -4.25 -16.34 7.86
N ALA A 116 -5.08 -16.98 7.04
CA ALA A 116 -5.74 -16.34 5.91
C ALA A 116 -6.74 -15.25 6.36
N GLU A 117 -7.43 -15.47 7.49
CA GLU A 117 -8.37 -14.48 8.05
C GLU A 117 -7.65 -13.28 8.68
N ILE A 118 -6.60 -13.51 9.47
CA ILE A 118 -5.84 -12.45 10.14
C ILE A 118 -5.09 -11.58 9.12
N GLY A 119 -4.62 -12.19 8.02
CA GLY A 119 -3.86 -11.52 6.98
C GLY A 119 -2.45 -11.12 7.44
N ALA A 120 -1.94 -10.01 6.90
CA ALA A 120 -0.60 -9.54 7.17
C ALA A 120 -0.39 -9.16 8.64
N ARG A 121 0.81 -9.39 9.14
CA ARG A 121 1.20 -9.05 10.52
C ARG A 121 1.22 -7.54 10.72
N LYS A 122 1.02 -7.10 11.97
CA LYS A 122 1.04 -5.67 12.32
C LYS A 122 2.33 -4.97 11.85
N GLN A 123 3.47 -5.65 11.96
CA GLN A 123 4.76 -5.10 11.52
C GLN A 123 4.83 -4.93 9.99
N GLU A 124 4.26 -5.86 9.24
CA GLU A 124 4.21 -5.78 7.77
C GLU A 124 3.30 -4.63 7.31
N LYS A 125 2.16 -4.45 7.99
CA LYS A 125 1.26 -3.30 7.76
C LYS A 125 1.93 -1.97 8.09
N SER A 126 2.62 -1.88 9.24
CA SER A 126 3.37 -0.68 9.62
C SER A 126 4.46 -0.36 8.59
N ALA A 127 5.27 -1.35 8.19
CA ALA A 127 6.32 -1.14 7.21
C ALA A 127 5.78 -0.70 5.84
N ALA A 128 4.63 -1.24 5.40
CA ALA A 128 3.99 -0.82 4.16
C ALA A 128 3.43 0.61 4.25
N PHE A 129 2.85 0.98 5.40
CA PHE A 129 2.39 2.34 5.68
C PHE A 129 3.56 3.33 5.68
N ASP A 130 4.65 3.04 6.40
CA ASP A 130 5.82 3.91 6.50
C ASP A 130 6.45 4.14 5.12
N LEU A 131 6.52 3.09 4.28
CA LEU A 131 6.99 3.20 2.89
C LEU A 131 6.09 4.12 2.04
N ALA A 132 4.77 4.07 2.22
CA ALA A 132 3.84 4.95 1.51
C ALA A 132 3.97 6.41 1.96
N GLU A 133 4.15 6.65 3.26
CA GLU A 133 4.39 8.00 3.79
C GLU A 133 5.75 8.56 3.34
N GLU A 134 6.81 7.74 3.28
CA GLU A 134 8.10 8.13 2.70
C GLU A 134 7.97 8.57 1.25
N ALA A 135 7.28 7.77 0.41
CA ALA A 135 7.06 8.09 -0.98
C ALA A 135 6.25 9.39 -1.16
N LYS A 136 5.23 9.59 -0.34
CA LYS A 136 4.41 10.81 -0.30
C LYS A 136 5.22 12.05 0.13
N ALA A 137 6.13 11.89 1.09
CA ALA A 137 7.05 12.95 1.48
C ALA A 137 8.00 13.33 0.33
N GLY A 138 8.46 12.34 -0.45
CA GLY A 138 9.24 12.56 -1.66
C GLY A 138 8.49 13.38 -2.72
N VAL A 139 7.20 13.14 -2.93
CA VAL A 139 6.36 13.95 -3.83
C VAL A 139 6.29 15.39 -3.33
N LYS A 140 5.98 15.61 -2.04
CA LYS A 140 5.92 16.94 -1.45
C LYS A 140 7.24 17.71 -1.57
N GLN A 141 8.37 17.02 -1.42
CA GLN A 141 9.68 17.61 -1.59
C GLN A 141 9.87 18.15 -3.02
N VAL A 142 9.50 17.38 -4.04
CA VAL A 142 9.60 17.81 -5.43
C VAL A 142 8.57 18.90 -5.76
N GLU A 143 7.35 18.77 -5.24
CA GLU A 143 6.32 19.81 -5.39
C GLU A 143 6.75 21.16 -4.82
N SER A 144 7.42 21.17 -3.67
CA SER A 144 7.92 22.42 -3.09
C SER A 144 8.91 23.16 -3.99
N LEU A 145 9.65 22.42 -4.82
CA LEU A 145 10.56 22.99 -5.82
C LEU A 145 9.82 23.52 -7.07
N THR A 146 8.57 23.11 -7.27
CA THR A 146 7.75 23.59 -8.42
C THR A 146 7.02 24.89 -8.12
N VAL A 147 6.98 25.35 -6.87
CA VAL A 147 6.33 26.61 -6.49
C VAL A 147 6.98 27.79 -7.21
N ASP A 148 8.28 27.76 -7.44
CA ASP A 148 9.04 28.81 -8.12
C ASP A 148 8.84 28.81 -9.64
N LYS A 149 8.00 27.92 -10.20
CA LYS A 149 7.68 27.90 -11.63
C LYS A 149 6.99 29.20 -12.10
N THR A 150 6.26 29.85 -11.19
CA THR A 150 5.56 31.10 -11.49
C THR A 150 6.14 32.21 -10.64
N LEU A 151 6.75 33.19 -11.26
CA LEU A 151 7.17 34.41 -10.59
C LEU A 151 5.99 35.38 -10.54
N ASN A 152 5.61 35.75 -9.32
CA ASN A 152 4.52 36.69 -9.08
C ASN A 152 5.10 38.05 -8.66
N ALA A 153 4.38 39.15 -8.99
CA ALA A 153 4.72 40.48 -8.52
C ALA A 153 4.61 40.55 -6.99
N PRO A 154 5.64 41.02 -6.27
CA PRO A 154 5.60 41.05 -4.79
C PRO A 154 4.69 42.17 -4.24
N LEU A 155 4.41 43.20 -5.06
CA LEU A 155 3.61 44.37 -4.72
C LEU A 155 2.94 44.94 -5.97
N ASP A 156 2.01 45.91 -5.78
CA ASP A 156 1.44 46.65 -6.87
C ASP A 156 2.52 47.56 -7.45
N ALA A 157 2.81 47.44 -8.75
CA ALA A 157 3.91 48.13 -9.39
C ALA A 157 3.68 48.29 -10.90
N GLN A 158 4.52 49.09 -11.54
CA GLN A 158 4.59 49.18 -12.98
C GLN A 158 5.82 48.42 -13.49
N VAL A 159 5.67 47.72 -14.60
CA VAL A 159 6.79 47.01 -15.26
C VAL A 159 7.67 48.06 -15.96
N ASP A 160 8.88 48.25 -15.43
CA ASP A 160 9.86 49.16 -16.02
C ASP A 160 10.54 48.50 -17.24
N LYS A 161 11.10 47.30 -17.03
CA LYS A 161 11.83 46.60 -18.09
C LYS A 161 11.67 45.08 -18.00
N VAL A 162 11.50 44.42 -19.15
CA VAL A 162 11.59 42.97 -19.32
C VAL A 162 13.00 42.63 -19.80
N ILE A 163 13.80 41.98 -18.96
CA ILE A 163 15.23 41.73 -19.21
C ILE A 163 15.45 40.46 -20.01
N LEU A 164 14.67 39.39 -19.73
CA LEU A 164 14.78 38.12 -20.43
C LEU A 164 13.70 37.95 -21.49
N VAL A 165 14.10 37.50 -22.66
CA VAL A 165 13.20 37.17 -23.77
C VAL A 165 12.63 35.77 -23.61
N GLU A 166 11.43 35.57 -24.16
CA GLU A 166 10.77 34.24 -24.15
C GLU A 166 11.66 33.20 -24.83
N GLY A 167 11.92 32.08 -24.11
CA GLY A 167 12.81 31.01 -24.57
C GLY A 167 14.25 31.07 -24.04
N GLU A 168 14.63 32.15 -23.37
CA GLU A 168 15.94 32.22 -22.71
C GLU A 168 15.98 31.49 -21.38
N ILE A 169 17.19 31.08 -20.99
CA ILE A 169 17.44 30.40 -19.71
C ILE A 169 17.57 31.46 -18.61
N ALA A 170 16.64 31.41 -17.65
CA ALA A 170 16.72 32.22 -16.44
C ALA A 170 17.71 31.58 -15.45
N ALA A 171 18.87 32.20 -15.26
CA ALA A 171 19.81 31.74 -14.22
C ALA A 171 19.37 32.24 -12.84
N ALA A 172 19.58 31.40 -11.82
CA ALA A 172 19.26 31.77 -10.44
C ALA A 172 20.01 33.04 -10.00
N GLY A 173 19.27 34.00 -9.44
CA GLY A 173 19.83 35.27 -8.98
C GLY A 173 19.92 36.37 -10.05
N PHE A 174 19.55 36.11 -11.31
CA PHE A 174 19.45 37.15 -12.33
C PHE A 174 18.04 37.78 -12.37
N PRO A 175 17.93 39.10 -12.53
CA PRO A 175 16.63 39.73 -12.64
C PRO A 175 15.98 39.37 -13.98
N VAL A 176 14.69 39.05 -13.95
CA VAL A 176 13.90 38.71 -15.14
C VAL A 176 13.03 39.87 -15.59
N VAL A 177 12.45 40.57 -14.61
CA VAL A 177 11.60 41.75 -14.80
C VAL A 177 11.95 42.77 -13.72
N THR A 178 12.05 44.06 -14.09
CA THR A 178 12.21 45.17 -13.15
C THR A 178 10.87 45.82 -12.93
N LEU A 179 10.52 46.04 -11.65
CA LEU A 179 9.28 46.70 -11.24
C LEU A 179 9.60 48.02 -10.54
N VAL A 180 8.78 49.03 -10.79
CA VAL A 180 8.91 50.39 -10.21
C VAL A 180 7.61 50.83 -9.54
#